data_2d757b12802a405d1f19bbc6f12c576c
#
_entry.id   2d757b12802a405d1f19bbc6f12c576c
#
_cell.length_a   1.000
_cell.length_b   1.000
_cell.length_c   1.000
_cell.angle_alpha   90.00
_cell.angle_beta   90.00
_cell.angle_gamma   90.00
#
_symmetry.space_group_name_H-M   'P 1'
#
loop_
_entity.id
_entity.type
_entity.pdbx_description
1 polymer ?
#
loop_
_entity_poly.entity_id
_entity_poly.type
_entity_poly.pdbx_seq_one_letter_code
_entity_poly.pdbx_strand_id
1 'polypeptide(L)'
;MTRGVSHTVTSERDRESPAEGGPTGRAGTRQRILDIALDLFIAQGYDATSIRQIADGLGFSKASIYYHFASKQDILMALHFRLHQIGRDALGTIELPATSPEAWMALLDQLINQILEYHDLFVLQERNRTAIALLHKERHVSEHDLLEEWVHSALSNQEIALRDRVRMACGFKAVMGLLDLVGDVFSEVPSQVLADLLREAANDLMSPKLVESHPA
;
A
#
# COMPACT_ATOMS: atom_id res chain seq x y z
N MET A 1 -58.59 30.96 -50.93
CA MET A 1 -57.58 31.74 -50.19
C MET A 1 -57.46 31.16 -48.78
N THR A 2 -56.42 30.50 -48.52
CA THR A 2 -55.62 30.59 -47.26
C THR A 2 -54.57 29.47 -47.21
N ARG A 3 -53.37 29.89 -46.99
CA ARG A 3 -52.14 29.15 -47.10
C ARG A 3 -51.95 28.15 -45.98
N GLY A 4 -51.55 26.91 -46.32
CA GLY A 4 -50.97 25.91 -45.40
C GLY A 4 -49.57 26.30 -44.98
N VAL A 5 -49.25 26.13 -43.69
CA VAL A 5 -47.91 26.22 -43.15
C VAL A 5 -47.52 24.84 -42.69
N SER A 6 -46.52 24.27 -43.40
CA SER A 6 -45.86 23.03 -43.00
C SER A 6 -44.92 23.28 -41.82
N HIS A 7 -45.13 22.60 -40.71
CA HIS A 7 -44.16 22.49 -39.63
C HIS A 7 -43.35 21.19 -39.79
N THR A 8 -42.09 21.36 -40.12
CA THR A 8 -41.07 20.28 -40.11
C THR A 8 -40.68 20.03 -38.67
N VAL A 9 -40.99 18.84 -38.17
CA VAL A 9 -40.50 18.37 -36.86
C VAL A 9 -39.11 17.78 -37.07
N THR A 10 -38.10 18.46 -36.60
CA THR A 10 -36.73 17.98 -36.52
C THR A 10 -36.61 17.10 -35.30
N SER A 11 -36.37 15.79 -35.51
CA SER A 11 -36.07 14.82 -34.46
C SER A 11 -34.65 15.06 -33.94
N GLU A 12 -34.52 15.67 -32.78
CA GLU A 12 -33.31 15.64 -31.98
C GLU A 12 -33.15 14.23 -31.41
N ARG A 13 -32.19 13.51 -31.93
CA ARG A 13 -31.72 12.28 -31.30
C ARG A 13 -30.89 12.66 -30.06
N ASP A 14 -31.47 12.44 -28.92
CA ASP A 14 -30.77 12.43 -27.65
C ASP A 14 -29.62 11.42 -27.75
N ARG A 15 -28.40 11.94 -27.78
CA ARG A 15 -27.19 11.14 -27.51
C ARG A 15 -27.07 11.04 -26.00
N GLU A 16 -27.61 9.99 -25.45
CA GLU A 16 -27.26 9.55 -24.11
C GLU A 16 -25.75 9.23 -24.09
N SER A 17 -25.01 10.10 -23.38
CA SER A 17 -23.64 9.80 -22.97
C SER A 17 -23.71 8.79 -21.82
N PRO A 18 -22.91 7.73 -21.83
CA PRO A 18 -22.83 6.83 -20.68
C PRO A 18 -22.25 7.60 -19.49
N ALA A 19 -22.98 7.62 -18.39
CA ALA A 19 -22.53 8.12 -17.11
C ALA A 19 -21.47 7.16 -16.55
N GLU A 20 -20.18 7.47 -16.78
CA GLU A 20 -19.10 6.88 -16.03
C GLU A 20 -18.79 7.74 -14.81
N GLY A 21 -19.27 7.31 -13.65
CA GLY A 21 -18.96 7.87 -12.34
C GLY A 21 -17.58 7.40 -11.87
N GLY A 22 -16.52 8.08 -12.30
CA GLY A 22 -15.19 8.01 -11.72
C GLY A 22 -14.62 9.43 -11.62
N PRO A 23 -13.61 9.72 -10.78
CA PRO A 23 -13.04 11.05 -10.64
C PRO A 23 -12.47 11.51 -11.98
N THR A 24 -13.31 12.25 -12.74
CA THR A 24 -13.00 12.79 -14.07
C THR A 24 -12.22 14.09 -13.91
N GLY A 25 -10.92 13.97 -13.64
CA GLY A 25 -10.01 15.08 -13.51
C GLY A 25 -8.56 14.63 -13.59
N ARG A 26 -7.63 15.58 -13.60
CA ARG A 26 -6.18 15.32 -13.63
C ARG A 26 -5.75 14.35 -12.51
N ALA A 27 -6.33 14.46 -11.32
CA ALA A 27 -6.06 13.60 -10.18
C ALA A 27 -6.55 12.16 -10.43
N GLY A 28 -7.75 11.97 -10.97
CA GLY A 28 -8.28 10.64 -11.30
C GLY A 28 -7.48 9.93 -12.38
N THR A 29 -7.04 10.65 -13.41
CA THR A 29 -6.17 10.07 -14.45
C THR A 29 -4.81 9.66 -13.87
N ARG A 30 -4.24 10.49 -12.99
CA ARG A 30 -2.97 10.17 -12.32
C ARG A 30 -3.09 8.90 -11.48
N GLN A 31 -4.21 8.72 -10.77
CA GLN A 31 -4.48 7.53 -9.98
C GLN A 31 -4.60 6.28 -10.86
N ARG A 32 -5.36 6.33 -11.96
CA ARG A 32 -5.48 5.22 -12.91
C ARG A 32 -4.13 4.79 -13.50
N ILE A 33 -3.22 5.75 -13.75
CA ILE A 33 -1.86 5.45 -14.21
C ILE A 33 -1.11 4.66 -13.13
N LEU A 34 -1.22 5.06 -11.86
CA LEU A 34 -0.57 4.36 -10.75
C LEU A 34 -1.13 2.94 -10.57
N ASP A 35 -2.43 2.76 -10.68
CA ASP A 35 -3.06 1.44 -10.51
C ASP A 35 -2.61 0.46 -11.62
N ILE A 36 -2.69 0.84 -12.89
CA ILE A 36 -2.19 0.00 -14.00
C ILE A 36 -0.67 -0.22 -13.92
N ALA A 37 0.09 0.78 -13.48
CA ALA A 37 1.53 0.61 -13.31
C ALA A 37 1.85 -0.39 -12.19
N LEU A 38 1.12 -0.35 -11.07
CA LEU A 38 1.26 -1.30 -9.98
C LEU A 38 0.98 -2.73 -10.47
N ASP A 39 -0.15 -2.96 -11.14
CA ASP A 39 -0.51 -4.27 -11.71
C ASP A 39 0.61 -4.82 -12.61
N LEU A 40 1.13 -4.00 -13.52
CA LEU A 40 2.20 -4.41 -14.42
C LEU A 40 3.53 -4.65 -13.69
N PHE A 41 3.87 -3.82 -12.69
CA PHE A 41 5.09 -3.99 -11.89
C PHE A 41 5.06 -5.28 -11.06
N ILE A 42 3.89 -5.66 -10.54
CA ILE A 42 3.71 -6.91 -9.81
C ILE A 42 3.77 -8.11 -10.77
N ALA A 43 3.06 -8.06 -11.91
CA ALA A 43 2.92 -9.18 -12.83
C ALA A 43 4.22 -9.53 -13.56
N GLN A 44 5.00 -8.56 -14.01
CA GLN A 44 6.18 -8.77 -14.86
C GLN A 44 7.47 -8.13 -14.35
N GLY A 45 7.40 -7.41 -13.22
CA GLY A 45 8.52 -6.70 -12.62
C GLY A 45 8.67 -5.25 -13.11
N TYR A 46 9.24 -4.41 -12.25
CA TYR A 46 9.49 -3.00 -12.55
C TYR A 46 10.38 -2.82 -13.78
N ASP A 47 11.51 -3.53 -13.85
CA ASP A 47 12.50 -3.34 -14.93
C ASP A 47 11.94 -3.72 -16.29
N ALA A 48 11.17 -4.81 -16.38
CA ALA A 48 10.56 -5.29 -17.61
C ALA A 48 9.35 -4.46 -18.08
N THR A 49 8.78 -3.61 -17.23
CA THR A 49 7.65 -2.76 -17.57
C THR A 49 8.11 -1.47 -18.24
N SER A 50 7.45 -1.10 -19.34
CA SER A 50 7.70 0.13 -20.09
C SER A 50 6.54 1.13 -19.96
N ILE A 51 6.84 2.42 -20.13
CA ILE A 51 5.82 3.49 -20.21
C ILE A 51 4.78 3.20 -21.33
N ARG A 52 5.20 2.52 -22.40
CA ARG A 52 4.29 2.14 -23.47
C ARG A 52 3.24 1.16 -23.01
N GLN A 53 3.63 0.10 -22.30
CA GLN A 53 2.69 -0.89 -21.77
C GLN A 53 1.69 -0.26 -20.79
N ILE A 54 2.14 0.67 -19.94
CA ILE A 54 1.26 1.42 -19.04
C ILE A 54 0.25 2.26 -19.84
N ALA A 55 0.70 2.94 -20.90
CA ALA A 55 -0.17 3.72 -21.77
C ALA A 55 -1.18 2.83 -22.52
N ASP A 56 -0.71 1.72 -23.08
CA ASP A 56 -1.54 0.77 -23.82
C ASP A 56 -2.62 0.15 -22.89
N GLY A 57 -2.30 -0.17 -21.63
CA GLY A 57 -3.25 -0.66 -20.61
C GLY A 57 -4.38 0.32 -20.28
N LEU A 58 -4.16 1.60 -20.50
CA LEU A 58 -5.15 2.66 -20.27
C LEU A 58 -5.85 3.13 -21.55
N GLY A 59 -5.43 2.68 -22.71
CA GLY A 59 -5.85 3.24 -23.99
C GLY A 59 -5.34 4.67 -24.22
N PHE A 60 -4.20 5.03 -23.62
CA PHE A 60 -3.60 6.36 -23.67
C PHE A 60 -2.39 6.41 -24.62
N SER A 61 -2.03 7.61 -25.06
CA SER A 61 -0.74 7.84 -25.70
C SER A 61 0.38 7.92 -24.66
N LYS A 62 1.65 7.63 -25.06
CA LYS A 62 2.81 7.90 -24.20
C LYS A 62 2.89 9.36 -23.73
N ALA A 63 2.50 10.30 -24.59
CA ALA A 63 2.50 11.72 -24.24
C ALA A 63 1.54 12.02 -23.08
N SER A 64 0.40 11.32 -23.00
CA SER A 64 -0.53 11.43 -21.89
C SER A 64 0.08 10.96 -20.57
N ILE A 65 0.88 9.89 -20.59
CA ILE A 65 1.60 9.44 -19.39
C ILE A 65 2.65 10.48 -18.98
N TYR A 66 3.46 10.96 -19.92
CA TYR A 66 4.50 11.95 -19.64
C TYR A 66 3.96 13.30 -19.15
N TYR A 67 2.71 13.63 -19.44
CA TYR A 67 2.03 14.79 -18.85
C TYR A 67 1.83 14.67 -17.33
N HIS A 68 1.69 13.45 -16.80
CA HIS A 68 1.48 13.17 -15.38
C HIS A 68 2.76 12.77 -14.63
N PHE A 69 3.68 12.08 -15.31
CA PHE A 69 4.91 11.53 -14.74
C PHE A 69 6.07 11.70 -15.72
N ALA A 70 7.13 12.39 -15.35
CA ALA A 70 8.26 12.64 -16.23
C ALA A 70 9.04 11.35 -16.59
N SER A 71 8.97 10.31 -15.75
CA SER A 71 9.71 9.06 -15.94
C SER A 71 8.99 7.87 -15.29
N LYS A 72 9.43 6.64 -15.60
CA LYS A 72 9.00 5.42 -14.91
C LYS A 72 9.41 5.44 -13.43
N GLN A 73 10.55 6.04 -13.13
CA GLN A 73 11.03 6.26 -11.76
C GLN A 73 10.08 7.15 -10.95
N ASP A 74 9.45 8.16 -11.57
CA ASP A 74 8.47 9.01 -10.89
C ASP A 74 7.19 8.24 -10.54
N ILE A 75 6.80 7.27 -11.37
CA ILE A 75 5.68 6.38 -11.08
C ILE A 75 6.02 5.48 -9.90
N LEU A 76 7.21 4.85 -9.89
CA LEU A 76 7.67 4.02 -8.78
C LEU A 76 7.70 4.82 -7.46
N MET A 77 8.28 6.02 -7.49
CA MET A 77 8.33 6.89 -6.31
C MET A 77 6.94 7.35 -5.85
N ALA A 78 6.01 7.59 -6.77
CA ALA A 78 4.64 7.94 -6.41
C ALA A 78 3.89 6.77 -5.73
N LEU A 79 4.12 5.53 -6.16
CA LEU A 79 3.59 4.33 -5.50
C LEU A 79 4.22 4.13 -4.12
N HIS A 80 5.53 4.35 -3.99
CA HIS A 80 6.22 4.33 -2.72
C HIS A 80 5.65 5.37 -1.74
N PHE A 81 5.47 6.63 -2.15
CA PHE A 81 4.86 7.66 -1.32
C PHE A 81 3.40 7.37 -0.96
N ARG A 82 2.65 6.70 -1.86
CA ARG A 82 1.28 6.24 -1.55
C ARG A 82 1.29 5.25 -0.39
N LEU A 83 2.22 4.29 -0.36
CA LEU A 83 2.36 3.36 0.76
C LEU A 83 2.71 4.09 2.06
N HIS A 84 3.64 5.05 2.02
CA HIS A 84 3.96 5.86 3.20
C HIS A 84 2.78 6.71 3.69
N GLN A 85 1.96 7.25 2.79
CA GLN A 85 0.77 8.00 3.18
C GLN A 85 -0.27 7.10 3.87
N ILE A 86 -0.52 5.91 3.32
CA ILE A 86 -1.38 4.89 3.93
C ILE A 86 -0.88 4.56 5.34
N GLY A 87 0.44 4.34 5.49
CA GLY A 87 1.07 4.10 6.78
C GLY A 87 0.85 5.24 7.77
N ARG A 88 1.08 6.49 7.36
CA ARG A 88 0.86 7.68 8.22
C ARG A 88 -0.59 7.81 8.67
N ASP A 89 -1.54 7.64 7.75
CA ASP A 89 -2.98 7.78 8.05
C ASP A 89 -3.44 6.73 9.07
N ALA A 90 -2.95 5.51 8.94
CA ALA A 90 -3.25 4.42 9.86
C ALA A 90 -2.58 4.60 11.23
N LEU A 91 -1.31 4.98 11.24
CA LEU A 91 -0.55 5.19 12.47
C LEU A 91 -1.00 6.44 13.22
N GLY A 92 -1.58 7.43 12.55
CA GLY A 92 -2.16 8.62 13.18
C GLY A 92 -3.32 8.34 14.14
N THR A 93 -3.85 7.10 14.12
CA THR A 93 -4.91 6.64 15.04
C THR A 93 -4.35 5.96 16.31
N ILE A 94 -3.04 5.75 16.41
CA ILE A 94 -2.38 5.04 17.52
C ILE A 94 -1.63 6.05 18.39
N GLU A 95 -1.77 5.95 19.72
CA GLU A 95 -0.91 6.69 20.66
C GLU A 95 0.53 6.20 20.55
N LEU A 96 1.41 7.08 20.14
CA LEU A 96 2.83 6.78 19.94
C LEU A 96 3.71 7.67 20.85
N PRO A 97 4.83 7.12 21.30
CA PRO A 97 5.38 5.80 21.04
C PRO A 97 4.61 4.67 21.75
N ALA A 98 4.43 3.54 21.06
CA ALA A 98 3.77 2.35 21.60
C ALA A 98 4.66 1.69 22.68
N THR A 99 4.60 2.22 23.90
CA THR A 99 5.47 1.81 25.04
C THR A 99 4.84 0.73 25.90
N SER A 100 3.53 0.48 25.77
CA SER A 100 2.85 -0.61 26.45
C SER A 100 2.66 -1.82 25.54
N PRO A 101 2.53 -3.04 26.09
CA PRO A 101 2.21 -4.23 25.31
C PRO A 101 0.92 -4.10 24.50
N GLU A 102 -0.10 -3.44 25.05
CA GLU A 102 -1.39 -3.22 24.40
C GLU A 102 -1.25 -2.29 23.18
N ALA A 103 -0.54 -1.17 23.34
CA ALA A 103 -0.27 -0.24 22.25
C ALA A 103 0.57 -0.90 21.15
N TRP A 104 1.52 -1.77 21.50
CA TRP A 104 2.31 -2.52 20.53
C TRP A 104 1.47 -3.55 19.78
N MET A 105 0.55 -4.25 20.45
CA MET A 105 -0.39 -5.16 19.80
C MET A 105 -1.32 -4.42 18.85
N ALA A 106 -1.80 -3.23 19.23
CA ALA A 106 -2.61 -2.39 18.33
C ALA A 106 -1.82 -1.98 17.07
N LEU A 107 -0.53 -1.66 17.21
CA LEU A 107 0.36 -1.38 16.09
C LEU A 107 0.50 -2.60 15.16
N LEU A 108 0.76 -3.79 15.73
CA LEU A 108 0.88 -5.03 14.94
C LEU A 108 -0.42 -5.37 14.23
N ASP A 109 -1.58 -5.23 14.89
CA ASP A 109 -2.89 -5.44 14.27
C ASP A 109 -3.12 -4.50 13.08
N GLN A 110 -2.78 -3.23 13.24
CA GLN A 110 -2.89 -2.24 12.18
C GLN A 110 -1.96 -2.58 11.00
N LEU A 111 -0.72 -3.02 11.27
CA LEU A 111 0.21 -3.45 10.23
C LEU A 111 -0.29 -4.69 9.48
N ILE A 112 -0.84 -5.67 10.19
CA ILE A 112 -1.44 -6.87 9.57
C ILE A 112 -2.55 -6.47 8.61
N ASN A 113 -3.48 -5.62 9.05
CA ASN A 113 -4.57 -5.14 8.19
C ASN A 113 -4.05 -4.42 6.95
N GLN A 114 -3.06 -3.53 7.10
CA GLN A 114 -2.48 -2.81 5.97
C GLN A 114 -1.73 -3.72 5.00
N ILE A 115 -0.95 -4.67 5.50
CA ILE A 115 -0.22 -5.62 4.67
C ILE A 115 -1.21 -6.42 3.81
N LEU A 116 -2.33 -6.86 4.37
CA LEU A 116 -3.31 -7.65 3.64
C LEU A 116 -4.15 -6.80 2.67
N GLU A 117 -4.45 -5.55 3.03
CA GLU A 117 -5.23 -4.64 2.17
C GLU A 117 -4.39 -4.07 1.01
N TYR A 118 -3.12 -3.74 1.27
CA TYR A 118 -2.23 -3.09 0.30
C TYR A 118 -1.03 -3.96 -0.07
N HIS A 119 -1.21 -5.28 -0.05
CA HIS A 119 -0.17 -6.29 -0.28
C HIS A 119 0.74 -5.95 -1.46
N ASP A 120 0.19 -5.60 -2.61
CA ASP A 120 0.96 -5.33 -3.83
C ASP A 120 1.90 -4.12 -3.69
N LEU A 121 1.50 -3.09 -2.94
CA LEU A 121 2.37 -1.96 -2.64
C LEU A 121 3.56 -2.37 -1.75
N PHE A 122 3.31 -3.23 -0.75
CA PHE A 122 4.37 -3.76 0.10
C PHE A 122 5.34 -4.66 -0.70
N VAL A 123 4.82 -5.56 -1.53
CA VAL A 123 5.63 -6.42 -2.42
C VAL A 123 6.45 -5.56 -3.39
N LEU A 124 5.85 -4.54 -4.00
CA LEU A 124 6.56 -3.61 -4.87
C LEU A 124 7.71 -2.92 -4.14
N GLN A 125 7.45 -2.41 -2.93
CA GLN A 125 8.44 -1.77 -2.06
C GLN A 125 9.62 -2.70 -1.78
N GLU A 126 9.34 -3.92 -1.34
CA GLU A 126 10.37 -4.89 -0.95
C GLU A 126 11.24 -5.31 -2.14
N ARG A 127 10.60 -5.66 -3.27
CA ARG A 127 11.30 -6.06 -4.50
C ARG A 127 12.17 -4.93 -5.10
N ASN A 128 11.84 -3.68 -4.84
CA ASN A 128 12.53 -2.52 -5.42
C ASN A 128 13.27 -1.66 -4.37
N ARG A 129 13.50 -2.19 -3.16
CA ARG A 129 14.13 -1.47 -2.04
C ARG A 129 15.40 -0.72 -2.45
N THR A 130 16.31 -1.39 -3.17
CA THR A 130 17.58 -0.78 -3.61
C THR A 130 17.36 0.35 -4.60
N ALA A 131 16.47 0.17 -5.58
CA ALA A 131 16.16 1.21 -6.57
C ALA A 131 15.52 2.44 -5.91
N ILE A 132 14.57 2.21 -4.98
CA ILE A 132 13.90 3.27 -4.22
C ILE A 132 14.92 4.03 -3.36
N ALA A 133 15.80 3.34 -2.64
CA ALA A 133 16.84 3.96 -1.81
C ALA A 133 17.80 4.85 -2.64
N LEU A 134 18.18 4.41 -3.84
CA LEU A 134 18.98 5.21 -4.75
C LEU A 134 18.26 6.47 -5.23
N LEU A 135 16.96 6.34 -5.59
CA LEU A 135 16.13 7.46 -6.02
C LEU A 135 15.90 8.47 -4.89
N HIS A 136 15.75 8.01 -3.64
CA HIS A 136 15.70 8.88 -2.46
C HIS A 136 16.98 9.70 -2.31
N LYS A 137 18.14 9.04 -2.41
CA LYS A 137 19.44 9.70 -2.30
C LYS A 137 19.68 10.72 -3.42
N GLU A 138 19.33 10.38 -4.65
CA GLU A 138 19.48 11.27 -5.82
C GLU A 138 18.58 12.50 -5.73
N ARG A 139 17.38 12.35 -5.17
CA ARG A 139 16.39 13.44 -5.08
C ARG A 139 16.48 14.25 -3.80
N HIS A 140 17.42 13.94 -2.91
CA HIS A 140 17.57 14.56 -1.58
C HIS A 140 16.26 14.54 -0.77
N VAL A 141 15.46 13.48 -0.93
CA VAL A 141 14.22 13.29 -0.17
C VAL A 141 14.59 12.77 1.20
N SER A 142 14.34 13.56 2.22
CA SER A 142 14.54 13.21 3.62
C SER A 142 13.24 12.70 4.27
N GLU A 143 12.41 11.97 3.53
CA GLU A 143 11.29 11.29 4.15
C GLU A 143 11.82 10.10 4.92
N HIS A 144 12.04 10.31 6.22
CA HIS A 144 12.29 9.24 7.16
C HIS A 144 11.05 8.34 7.22
N ASP A 145 11.27 7.04 7.25
CA ASP A 145 10.22 6.09 7.51
C ASP A 145 9.77 6.24 8.96
N LEU A 146 8.67 6.94 9.18
CA LEU A 146 8.11 7.18 10.52
C LEU A 146 7.91 5.89 11.29
N LEU A 147 7.54 4.80 10.61
CA LEU A 147 7.39 3.51 11.23
C LEU A 147 8.73 2.96 11.75
N GLU A 148 9.81 3.07 10.96
CA GLU A 148 11.15 2.66 11.39
C GLU A 148 11.63 3.50 12.59
N GLU A 149 11.43 4.81 12.56
CA GLU A 149 11.77 5.71 13.67
C GLU A 149 11.01 5.34 14.95
N TRP A 150 9.73 5.04 14.86
CA TRP A 150 8.92 4.65 15.99
C TRP A 150 9.29 3.31 16.56
N VAL A 151 9.45 2.30 15.69
CA VAL A 151 9.93 0.98 16.10
C VAL A 151 11.28 1.09 16.77
N HIS A 152 12.21 1.85 16.20
CA HIS A 152 13.53 2.07 16.79
C HIS A 152 13.44 2.79 18.12
N SER A 153 12.62 3.84 18.26
CA SER A 153 12.40 4.58 19.49
C SER A 153 11.84 3.67 20.59
N ALA A 154 10.80 2.89 20.29
CA ALA A 154 10.20 1.96 21.24
C ALA A 154 11.20 0.89 21.71
N LEU A 155 11.93 0.28 20.77
CA LEU A 155 12.90 -0.76 21.07
C LEU A 155 14.17 -0.24 21.76
N SER A 156 14.47 1.06 21.66
CA SER A 156 15.58 1.72 22.36
C SER A 156 15.21 2.22 23.75
N ASN A 157 13.91 2.26 24.10
CA ASN A 157 13.45 2.78 25.38
C ASN A 157 13.85 1.84 26.53
N GLN A 158 14.74 2.31 27.40
CA GLN A 158 15.27 1.53 28.53
C GLN A 158 14.27 1.38 29.69
N GLU A 159 13.16 2.12 29.69
CA GLU A 159 12.07 1.94 30.67
C GLU A 159 11.30 0.64 30.41
N ILE A 160 11.33 0.13 29.16
CA ILE A 160 10.76 -1.18 28.79
C ILE A 160 11.81 -2.26 29.08
N ALA A 161 11.41 -3.30 29.80
CA ALA A 161 12.31 -4.42 30.11
C ALA A 161 12.90 -5.04 28.82
N LEU A 162 14.17 -5.41 28.83
CA LEU A 162 14.86 -5.97 27.65
C LEU A 162 14.11 -7.17 27.04
N ARG A 163 13.54 -8.03 27.90
CA ARG A 163 12.75 -9.18 27.46
C ARG A 163 11.57 -8.76 26.59
N ASP A 164 10.86 -7.71 26.98
CA ASP A 164 9.67 -7.21 26.28
C ASP A 164 10.07 -6.53 24.97
N ARG A 165 11.15 -5.74 24.98
CA ARG A 165 11.71 -5.15 23.75
C ARG A 165 12.11 -6.22 22.71
N VAL A 166 12.70 -7.33 23.16
CA VAL A 166 13.04 -8.46 22.28
C VAL A 166 11.77 -9.09 21.70
N ARG A 167 10.72 -9.29 22.52
CA ARG A 167 9.42 -9.82 22.02
C ARG A 167 8.77 -8.89 21.03
N MET A 168 8.75 -7.60 21.33
CA MET A 168 8.24 -6.56 20.43
C MET A 168 8.98 -6.62 19.08
N ALA A 169 10.31 -6.70 19.09
CA ALA A 169 11.11 -6.83 17.87
C ALA A 169 10.78 -8.12 17.09
N CYS A 170 10.62 -9.25 17.79
CA CYS A 170 10.27 -10.54 17.16
C CYS A 170 8.87 -10.46 16.53
N GLY A 171 7.87 -9.94 17.23
CA GLY A 171 6.51 -9.78 16.71
C GLY A 171 6.46 -8.90 15.47
N PHE A 172 7.14 -7.75 15.51
CA PHE A 172 7.24 -6.86 14.36
C PHE A 172 7.91 -7.54 13.15
N LYS A 173 9.04 -8.18 13.37
CA LYS A 173 9.77 -8.85 12.28
C LYS A 173 9.02 -10.08 11.75
N ALA A 174 8.28 -10.80 12.58
CA ALA A 174 7.43 -11.91 12.14
C ALA A 174 6.31 -11.41 11.19
N VAL A 175 5.62 -10.33 11.55
CA VAL A 175 4.59 -9.72 10.69
C VAL A 175 5.21 -9.21 9.38
N MET A 176 6.29 -8.45 9.44
CA MET A 176 6.96 -7.90 8.26
C MET A 176 7.60 -8.97 7.38
N GLY A 177 8.11 -10.06 7.97
CA GLY A 177 8.75 -11.16 7.23
C GLY A 177 7.79 -12.04 6.45
N LEU A 178 6.47 -11.92 6.69
CA LEU A 178 5.45 -12.67 5.93
C LEU A 178 5.03 -12.01 4.63
N LEU A 179 5.46 -10.78 4.37
CA LEU A 179 5.10 -10.02 3.16
C LEU A 179 5.33 -10.81 1.87
N ASP A 180 6.49 -11.46 1.75
CA ASP A 180 6.83 -12.24 0.55
C ASP A 180 6.01 -13.54 0.43
N LEU A 181 5.54 -14.07 1.57
CA LEU A 181 4.82 -15.34 1.62
C LEU A 181 3.32 -15.18 1.39
N VAL A 182 2.76 -14.01 1.68
CA VAL A 182 1.31 -13.74 1.56
C VAL A 182 0.83 -13.92 0.11
N GLY A 183 1.57 -13.39 -0.86
CA GLY A 183 1.20 -13.45 -2.27
C GLY A 183 1.64 -14.73 -2.99
N ASP A 184 2.47 -15.57 -2.37
CA ASP A 184 3.00 -16.80 -2.96
C ASP A 184 2.46 -18.02 -2.21
N VAL A 185 2.99 -18.29 -1.01
CA VAL A 185 2.67 -19.51 -0.24
C VAL A 185 1.23 -19.51 0.28
N PHE A 186 0.71 -18.35 0.65
CA PHE A 186 -0.62 -18.19 1.26
C PHE A 186 -1.66 -17.56 0.33
N SER A 187 -1.40 -17.50 -0.97
CA SER A 187 -2.28 -16.87 -1.97
C SER A 187 -3.71 -17.40 -1.98
N GLU A 188 -3.89 -18.68 -1.67
CA GLU A 188 -5.21 -19.33 -1.61
C GLU A 188 -5.92 -19.20 -0.25
N VAL A 189 -5.25 -18.61 0.76
CA VAL A 189 -5.83 -18.43 2.10
C VAL A 189 -6.65 -17.15 2.12
N PRO A 190 -7.94 -17.19 2.53
CA PRO A 190 -8.74 -15.98 2.68
C PRO A 190 -8.04 -14.97 3.61
N SER A 191 -7.97 -13.70 3.20
CA SER A 191 -7.24 -12.65 3.92
C SER A 191 -7.67 -12.54 5.39
N GLN A 192 -8.97 -12.71 5.70
CA GLN A 192 -9.44 -12.66 7.06
C GLN A 192 -8.90 -13.81 7.93
N VAL A 193 -8.82 -15.02 7.37
CA VAL A 193 -8.26 -16.19 8.07
C VAL A 193 -6.77 -15.95 8.33
N LEU A 194 -6.05 -15.45 7.35
CA LEU A 194 -4.62 -15.12 7.49
C LEU A 194 -4.42 -14.03 8.53
N ALA A 195 -5.26 -12.98 8.53
CA ALA A 195 -5.22 -11.92 9.55
C ALA A 195 -5.39 -12.50 10.97
N ASP A 196 -6.37 -13.37 11.18
CA ASP A 196 -6.65 -13.94 12.50
C ASP A 196 -5.50 -14.81 13.00
N LEU A 197 -4.91 -15.64 12.12
CA LEU A 197 -3.73 -16.45 12.44
C LEU A 197 -2.49 -15.59 12.74
N LEU A 198 -2.28 -14.50 12.01
CA LEU A 198 -1.18 -13.58 12.26
C LEU A 198 -1.34 -12.85 13.61
N ARG A 199 -2.57 -12.45 13.97
CA ARG A 199 -2.87 -11.87 15.28
C ARG A 199 -2.61 -12.87 16.41
N GLU A 200 -3.05 -14.11 16.24
CA GLU A 200 -2.80 -15.19 17.21
C GLU A 200 -1.28 -15.39 17.41
N ALA A 201 -0.51 -15.52 16.33
CA ALA A 201 0.93 -15.67 16.38
C ALA A 201 1.63 -14.46 17.03
N ALA A 202 1.22 -13.24 16.69
CA ALA A 202 1.75 -12.02 17.30
C ALA A 202 1.44 -11.96 18.81
N ASN A 203 0.23 -12.32 19.20
CA ASN A 203 -0.18 -12.39 20.62
C ASN A 203 0.63 -13.44 21.39
N ASP A 204 0.85 -14.62 20.81
CA ASP A 204 1.70 -15.67 21.40
C ASP A 204 3.14 -15.24 21.65
N LEU A 205 3.70 -14.46 20.71
CA LEU A 205 5.04 -13.88 20.86
C LEU A 205 5.08 -12.82 21.95
N MET A 206 4.04 -12.03 22.09
CA MET A 206 3.96 -10.94 23.08
C MET A 206 3.60 -11.43 24.48
N SER A 207 2.76 -12.46 24.59
CA SER A 207 2.31 -12.99 25.87
C SER A 207 3.41 -13.81 26.57
N PRO A 208 3.64 -13.62 27.89
CA PRO A 208 4.50 -14.51 28.63
C PRO A 208 3.82 -15.86 28.78
N LYS A 209 4.19 -16.85 27.95
CA LYS A 209 3.82 -18.24 28.24
C LYS A 209 4.46 -18.57 29.58
N LEU A 210 3.62 -18.89 30.58
CA LEU A 210 4.08 -19.52 31.78
C LEU A 210 4.73 -20.84 31.32
N VAL A 211 6.06 -20.91 31.44
CA VAL A 211 6.74 -22.19 31.31
C VAL A 211 6.20 -23.01 32.46
N GLU A 212 5.29 -23.95 32.16
CA GLU A 212 4.93 -24.99 33.11
C GLU A 212 6.24 -25.59 33.56
N SER A 213 6.63 -25.31 34.80
CA SER A 213 7.75 -25.93 35.43
C SER A 213 7.46 -27.42 35.45
N HIS A 214 8.12 -28.18 34.59
CA HIS A 214 8.16 -29.62 34.72
C HIS A 214 8.73 -29.91 36.11
N PRO A 215 8.00 -30.59 37.00
CA PRO A 215 8.58 -31.06 38.24
C PRO A 215 9.70 -32.04 37.90
N ALA A 216 10.87 -31.78 38.47
CA ALA A 216 12.04 -32.64 38.38
C ALA A 216 11.79 -34.01 39.01
#